data_144eff147a762210d525b3bfe3d8e97b
#
_entry.id   144eff147a762210d525b3bfe3d8e97b
#
_cell.length_a   1.000
_cell.length_b   1.000
_cell.length_c   1.000
_cell.angle_alpha   90.00
_cell.angle_beta   90.00
_cell.angle_gamma   90.00
#
_symmetry.space_group_name_H-M   'P 1'
#
loop_
_entity.id
_entity.type
_entity.pdbx_description
1 polymer ?
#
loop_
_entity_poly.entity_id
_entity_poly.type
_entity_poly.pdbx_seq_one_letter_code
_entity_poly.pdbx_strand_id
1 'polypeptide(L)'
;YQSAFDRLTSGLNEFPGTVELLYDRAMVSEKMDRIDLLEQDLKLLLSFKPDHAHAYNALGYTLADRTDRHAEALALIEKAVKLAPDDAFIIDSLGWVQYRMGRLDDSITNLRLAFAKRPDPEIAAHLGEVLWAHGKKDEARQVWRDSVKEHPDNELLNATIKKFASDLSRS
;
A
#
# COMPACT_ATOMS: atom_id res chain seq x y z
N TYR A 1 -1.49 19.41 2.71
CA TYR A 1 -1.44 18.71 1.41
C TYR A 1 -1.77 19.65 0.24
N GLN A 2 -2.80 20.50 0.32
CA GLN A 2 -3.19 21.42 -0.78
C GLN A 2 -2.02 22.28 -1.27
N SER A 3 -1.28 22.92 -0.37
CA SER A 3 -0.11 23.75 -0.76
C SER A 3 0.99 22.95 -1.47
N ALA A 4 1.21 21.69 -1.09
CA ALA A 4 2.15 20.82 -1.78
C ALA A 4 1.64 20.47 -3.19
N PHE A 5 0.36 20.12 -3.31
CA PHE A 5 -0.29 19.86 -4.59
C PHE A 5 -0.17 21.06 -5.56
N ASP A 6 -0.43 22.28 -5.07
CA ASP A 6 -0.37 23.51 -5.87
C ASP A 6 1.07 23.78 -6.37
N ARG A 7 2.07 23.55 -5.52
CA ARG A 7 3.49 23.70 -5.90
C ARG A 7 3.91 22.68 -6.96
N LEU A 8 3.52 21.42 -6.79
CA LEU A 8 3.81 20.36 -7.77
C LEU A 8 3.10 20.61 -9.09
N THR A 9 1.88 21.15 -9.05
CA THR A 9 1.13 21.56 -10.24
C THR A 9 1.83 22.71 -10.97
N SER A 10 2.35 23.70 -10.23
CA SER A 10 3.14 24.79 -10.83
C SER A 10 4.42 24.25 -11.49
N GLY A 11 5.13 23.32 -10.83
CA GLY A 11 6.31 22.70 -11.41
C GLY A 11 6.00 21.91 -12.69
N LEU A 12 4.86 21.20 -12.72
CA LEU A 12 4.42 20.46 -13.92
C LEU A 12 3.96 21.39 -15.06
N ASN A 13 3.50 22.60 -14.76
CA ASN A 13 3.20 23.60 -15.77
C ASN A 13 4.46 24.13 -16.48
N GLU A 14 5.57 24.22 -15.73
CA GLU A 14 6.88 24.64 -16.27
C GLU A 14 7.61 23.46 -16.95
N PHE A 15 7.51 22.27 -16.37
CA PHE A 15 8.20 21.05 -16.83
C PHE A 15 7.21 19.88 -17.00
N PRO A 16 6.36 19.91 -18.06
CA PRO A 16 5.38 18.87 -18.32
C PRO A 16 6.06 17.51 -18.52
N GLY A 17 5.51 16.47 -17.87
CA GLY A 17 6.01 15.09 -18.03
C GLY A 17 7.20 14.74 -17.14
N THR A 18 7.60 15.61 -16.21
CA THR A 18 8.60 15.24 -15.19
C THR A 18 8.06 14.11 -14.32
N VAL A 19 8.67 12.94 -14.42
CA VAL A 19 8.23 11.68 -13.79
C VAL A 19 8.15 11.82 -12.27
N GLU A 20 9.15 12.45 -11.66
CA GLU A 20 9.26 12.66 -10.23
C GLU A 20 8.12 13.57 -9.72
N LEU A 21 7.83 14.66 -10.43
CA LEU A 21 6.75 15.58 -10.04
C LEU A 21 5.36 14.94 -10.21
N LEU A 22 5.16 14.10 -11.22
CA LEU A 22 3.92 13.34 -11.41
C LEU A 22 3.74 12.34 -10.27
N TYR A 23 4.80 11.61 -9.91
CA TYR A 23 4.75 10.65 -8.81
C TYR A 23 4.44 11.33 -7.48
N ASP A 24 5.16 12.41 -7.15
CA ASP A 24 4.97 13.14 -5.91
C ASP A 24 3.57 13.76 -5.82
N ARG A 25 3.04 14.30 -6.95
CA ARG A 25 1.68 14.85 -6.95
C ARG A 25 0.62 13.75 -6.79
N ALA A 26 0.84 12.59 -7.36
CA ALA A 26 -0.02 11.43 -7.15
C ALA A 26 -0.04 11.01 -5.67
N MET A 27 1.11 10.96 -4.99
CA MET A 27 1.17 10.62 -3.56
C MET A 27 0.51 11.68 -2.67
N VAL A 28 0.63 12.95 -3.03
CA VAL A 28 -0.11 14.04 -2.34
C VAL A 28 -1.62 13.89 -2.58
N SER A 29 -2.04 13.55 -3.80
CA SER A 29 -3.45 13.31 -4.16
C SER A 29 -4.04 12.15 -3.37
N GLU A 30 -3.27 11.09 -3.11
CA GLU A 30 -3.66 9.98 -2.23
C GLU A 30 -4.00 10.48 -0.82
N LYS A 31 -3.13 11.31 -0.23
CA LYS A 31 -3.35 11.89 1.11
C LYS A 31 -4.52 12.87 1.17
N MET A 32 -4.95 13.38 0.03
CA MET A 32 -6.13 14.24 -0.13
C MET A 32 -7.40 13.45 -0.47
N ASP A 33 -7.33 12.11 -0.50
CA ASP A 33 -8.41 11.21 -0.94
C ASP A 33 -8.91 11.51 -2.38
N ARG A 34 -8.01 12.02 -3.23
CA ARG A 34 -8.29 12.35 -4.63
C ARG A 34 -7.76 11.25 -5.56
N ILE A 35 -8.44 10.09 -5.55
CA ILE A 35 -8.06 8.91 -6.35
C ILE A 35 -8.07 9.22 -7.84
N ASP A 36 -8.98 10.07 -8.29
CA ASP A 36 -9.08 10.54 -9.68
C ASP A 36 -7.78 11.20 -10.18
N LEU A 37 -7.20 12.06 -9.36
CA LEU A 37 -5.97 12.77 -9.70
C LEU A 37 -4.75 11.85 -9.59
N LEU A 38 -4.70 10.99 -8.57
CA LEU A 38 -3.66 9.97 -8.44
C LEU A 38 -3.61 9.09 -9.68
N GLU A 39 -4.76 8.57 -10.11
CA GLU A 39 -4.85 7.70 -11.28
C GLU A 39 -4.42 8.42 -12.56
N GLN A 40 -4.83 9.67 -12.74
CA GLN A 40 -4.43 10.50 -13.88
C GLN A 40 -2.92 10.68 -13.94
N ASP A 41 -2.29 11.07 -12.84
CA ASP A 41 -0.86 11.34 -12.79
C ASP A 41 -0.03 10.08 -12.98
N LEU A 42 -0.41 8.98 -12.32
CA LEU A 42 0.32 7.72 -12.45
C LEU A 42 0.17 7.09 -13.84
N LYS A 43 -0.99 7.19 -14.48
CA LYS A 43 -1.16 6.75 -15.87
C LYS A 43 -0.32 7.59 -16.84
N LEU A 44 -0.27 8.90 -16.63
CA LEU A 44 0.57 9.78 -17.42
C LEU A 44 2.06 9.46 -17.22
N LEU A 45 2.49 9.27 -15.97
CA LEU A 45 3.84 8.84 -15.65
C LEU A 45 4.21 7.55 -16.38
N LEU A 46 3.35 6.53 -16.30
CA LEU A 46 3.58 5.23 -16.92
C LEU A 46 3.62 5.29 -18.46
N SER A 47 3.00 6.31 -19.07
CA SER A 47 3.14 6.55 -20.51
C SER A 47 4.54 7.02 -20.90
N PHE A 48 5.23 7.75 -20.00
CA PHE A 48 6.62 8.19 -20.18
C PHE A 48 7.64 7.15 -19.72
N LYS A 49 7.32 6.43 -18.64
CA LYS A 49 8.21 5.45 -18.00
C LYS A 49 7.48 4.13 -17.71
N PRO A 50 7.30 3.27 -18.73
CA PRO A 50 6.51 2.03 -18.62
C PRO A 50 7.18 0.93 -17.78
N ASP A 51 8.38 1.14 -17.26
CA ASP A 51 9.11 0.26 -16.35
C ASP A 51 9.16 0.77 -14.90
N HIS A 52 8.32 1.74 -14.54
CA HIS A 52 8.31 2.32 -13.20
C HIS A 52 7.49 1.44 -12.23
N ALA A 53 8.17 0.48 -11.57
CA ALA A 53 7.55 -0.49 -10.67
C ALA A 53 6.68 0.15 -9.57
N HIS A 54 7.21 1.19 -8.89
CA HIS A 54 6.48 1.85 -7.80
C HIS A 54 5.23 2.61 -8.26
N ALA A 55 5.19 3.10 -9.51
CA ALA A 55 3.99 3.73 -10.05
C ALA A 55 2.86 2.70 -10.30
N TYR A 56 3.21 1.53 -10.86
CA TYR A 56 2.26 0.41 -10.94
C TYR A 56 1.76 -0.02 -9.57
N ASN A 57 2.68 -0.13 -8.60
CA ASN A 57 2.34 -0.52 -7.23
C ASN A 57 1.41 0.49 -6.55
N ALA A 58 1.73 1.77 -6.60
CA ALA A 58 0.93 2.82 -5.98
C ALA A 58 -0.49 2.87 -6.57
N LEU A 59 -0.62 2.80 -7.90
CA LEU A 59 -1.92 2.75 -8.56
C LEU A 59 -2.70 1.48 -8.16
N GLY A 60 -2.06 0.33 -8.27
CA GLY A 60 -2.70 -0.95 -7.95
C GLY A 60 -3.12 -1.06 -6.48
N TYR A 61 -2.26 -0.66 -5.55
CA TYR A 61 -2.60 -0.64 -4.13
C TYR A 61 -3.79 0.28 -3.82
N THR A 62 -3.78 1.51 -4.34
CA THR A 62 -4.86 2.46 -4.13
C THR A 62 -6.19 1.92 -4.68
N LEU A 63 -6.18 1.32 -5.88
CA LEU A 63 -7.38 0.71 -6.44
C LEU A 63 -7.88 -0.47 -5.62
N ALA A 64 -6.98 -1.32 -5.10
CA ALA A 64 -7.34 -2.46 -4.25
C ALA A 64 -7.94 -2.01 -2.91
N ASP A 65 -7.36 -0.96 -2.30
CA ASP A 65 -7.74 -0.49 -0.98
C ASP A 65 -9.00 0.38 -0.98
N ARG A 66 -9.13 1.27 -1.98
CA ARG A 66 -10.15 2.32 -2.00
C ARG A 66 -11.30 2.09 -2.99
N THR A 67 -11.26 1.02 -3.80
CA THR A 67 -12.26 0.74 -4.83
C THR A 67 -12.59 -0.74 -4.92
N ASP A 68 -13.59 -1.10 -5.73
CA ASP A 68 -13.93 -2.49 -6.05
C ASP A 68 -13.22 -2.99 -7.34
N ARG A 69 -12.27 -2.23 -7.88
CA ARG A 69 -11.53 -2.55 -9.12
C ARG A 69 -10.38 -3.53 -8.86
N HIS A 70 -10.66 -4.62 -8.13
CA HIS A 70 -9.62 -5.55 -7.64
C HIS A 70 -8.91 -6.30 -8.76
N ALA A 71 -9.59 -6.66 -9.85
CA ALA A 71 -8.96 -7.36 -10.98
C ALA A 71 -7.94 -6.45 -11.71
N GLU A 72 -8.27 -5.18 -11.89
CA GLU A 72 -7.34 -4.19 -12.46
C GLU A 72 -6.17 -3.92 -11.51
N ALA A 73 -6.45 -3.79 -10.22
CA ALA A 73 -5.44 -3.63 -9.19
C ALA A 73 -4.44 -4.79 -9.19
N LEU A 74 -4.93 -6.03 -9.26
CA LEU A 74 -4.08 -7.22 -9.33
C LEU A 74 -3.15 -7.18 -10.56
N ALA A 75 -3.68 -6.88 -11.74
CA ALA A 75 -2.88 -6.81 -12.96
C ALA A 75 -1.75 -5.77 -12.87
N LEU A 76 -2.03 -4.60 -12.27
CA LEU A 76 -1.03 -3.55 -12.03
C LEU A 76 0.05 -4.01 -11.03
N ILE A 77 -0.35 -4.62 -9.93
CA ILE A 77 0.58 -5.11 -8.90
C ILE A 77 1.42 -6.26 -9.43
N GLU A 78 0.85 -7.19 -10.21
CA GLU A 78 1.62 -8.25 -10.87
C GLU A 78 2.65 -7.69 -11.84
N LYS A 79 2.34 -6.59 -12.52
CA LYS A 79 3.32 -5.88 -13.35
C LYS A 79 4.45 -5.29 -12.49
N ALA A 80 4.12 -4.69 -11.35
CA ALA A 80 5.12 -4.19 -10.40
C ALA A 80 6.03 -5.32 -9.87
N VAL A 81 5.45 -6.46 -9.49
CA VAL A 81 6.22 -7.64 -9.04
C VAL A 81 7.19 -8.14 -10.12
N LYS A 82 6.78 -8.17 -11.39
CA LYS A 82 7.69 -8.55 -12.49
C LYS A 82 8.86 -7.60 -12.65
N LEU A 83 8.66 -6.31 -12.39
CA LEU A 83 9.70 -5.28 -12.50
C LEU A 83 10.61 -5.24 -11.26
N ALA A 84 10.09 -5.53 -10.07
CA ALA A 84 10.81 -5.51 -8.80
C ALA A 84 10.37 -6.67 -7.88
N PRO A 85 10.79 -7.92 -8.19
CA PRO A 85 10.27 -9.12 -7.51
C PRO A 85 10.70 -9.26 -6.05
N ASP A 86 11.75 -8.54 -5.64
CA ASP A 86 12.29 -8.59 -4.28
C ASP A 86 11.85 -7.42 -3.39
N ASP A 87 11.05 -6.50 -3.90
CA ASP A 87 10.57 -5.36 -3.14
C ASP A 87 9.47 -5.77 -2.16
N ALA A 88 9.74 -5.61 -0.85
CA ALA A 88 8.84 -6.05 0.21
C ALA A 88 7.48 -5.30 0.16
N PHE A 89 7.46 -4.02 -0.19
CA PHE A 89 6.21 -3.25 -0.28
C PHE A 89 5.36 -3.65 -1.48
N ILE A 90 5.99 -4.04 -2.58
CA ILE A 90 5.26 -4.56 -3.76
C ILE A 90 4.68 -5.96 -3.46
N ILE A 91 5.43 -6.80 -2.76
CA ILE A 91 4.94 -8.11 -2.31
C ILE A 91 3.79 -7.95 -1.29
N ASP A 92 3.89 -6.97 -0.39
CA ASP A 92 2.81 -6.62 0.54
C ASP A 92 1.54 -6.21 -0.21
N SER A 93 1.66 -5.35 -1.21
CA SER A 93 0.52 -4.94 -2.04
C SER A 93 -0.12 -6.12 -2.79
N LEU A 94 0.69 -7.10 -3.24
CA LEU A 94 0.16 -8.34 -3.82
C LEU A 94 -0.67 -9.12 -2.79
N GLY A 95 -0.14 -9.29 -1.59
CA GLY A 95 -0.88 -9.91 -0.49
C GLY A 95 -2.17 -9.17 -0.16
N TRP A 96 -2.13 -7.84 -0.15
CA TRP A 96 -3.31 -7.01 0.15
C TRP A 96 -4.42 -7.16 -0.89
N VAL A 97 -4.09 -7.06 -2.20
CA VAL A 97 -5.11 -7.25 -3.24
C VAL A 97 -5.70 -8.66 -3.24
N GLN A 98 -4.88 -9.68 -2.95
CA GLN A 98 -5.38 -11.07 -2.79
C GLN A 98 -6.36 -11.19 -1.63
N TYR A 99 -6.09 -10.52 -0.50
CA TYR A 99 -7.03 -10.42 0.62
C TYR A 99 -8.35 -9.78 0.20
N ARG A 100 -8.30 -8.64 -0.50
CA ARG A 100 -9.50 -7.94 -1.00
C ARG A 100 -10.32 -8.79 -1.98
N MET A 101 -9.69 -9.76 -2.63
CA MET A 101 -10.33 -10.75 -3.51
C MET A 101 -10.79 -12.02 -2.77
N GLY A 102 -10.63 -12.11 -1.46
CA GLY A 102 -10.99 -13.29 -0.65
C GLY A 102 -10.01 -14.47 -0.73
N ARG A 103 -8.82 -14.27 -1.33
CA ARG A 103 -7.78 -15.29 -1.49
C ARG A 103 -6.84 -15.29 -0.28
N LEU A 104 -7.37 -15.71 0.89
CA LEU A 104 -6.69 -15.55 2.18
C LEU A 104 -5.36 -16.32 2.28
N ASP A 105 -5.27 -17.55 1.78
CA ASP A 105 -4.05 -18.36 1.88
C ASP A 105 -2.92 -17.78 1.05
N ASP A 106 -3.20 -17.35 -0.18
CA ASP A 106 -2.23 -16.67 -1.05
C ASP A 106 -1.75 -15.35 -0.41
N SER A 107 -2.70 -14.59 0.14
CA SER A 107 -2.44 -13.33 0.84
C SER A 107 -1.50 -13.54 2.02
N ILE A 108 -1.78 -14.48 2.92
CA ILE A 108 -0.94 -14.79 4.08
C ILE A 108 0.46 -15.18 3.63
N THR A 109 0.58 -16.00 2.58
CA THR A 109 1.88 -16.43 2.06
C THR A 109 2.72 -15.24 1.61
N ASN A 110 2.14 -14.32 0.82
CA ASN A 110 2.85 -13.15 0.33
C ASN A 110 3.14 -12.13 1.44
N LEU A 111 2.19 -11.88 2.35
CA LEU A 111 2.41 -10.97 3.46
C LEU A 111 3.46 -11.45 4.45
N ARG A 112 3.54 -12.75 4.72
CA ARG A 112 4.64 -13.35 5.50
C ARG A 112 5.99 -13.18 4.80
N LEU A 113 6.03 -13.39 3.49
CA LEU A 113 7.25 -13.17 2.71
C LEU A 113 7.69 -11.70 2.75
N ALA A 114 6.76 -10.76 2.56
CA ALA A 114 7.04 -9.33 2.65
C ALA A 114 7.57 -8.96 4.04
N PHE A 115 6.92 -9.41 5.10
CA PHE A 115 7.31 -9.12 6.48
C PHE A 115 8.66 -9.75 6.85
N ALA A 116 8.96 -10.96 6.38
CA ALA A 116 10.27 -11.59 6.57
C ALA A 116 11.40 -10.83 5.86
N LYS A 117 11.12 -10.26 4.69
CA LYS A 117 12.09 -9.42 3.97
C LYS A 117 12.28 -8.06 4.65
N ARG A 118 11.20 -7.49 5.16
CA ARG A 118 11.20 -6.19 5.82
C ARG A 118 10.13 -6.16 6.93
N PRO A 119 10.52 -6.20 8.20
CA PRO A 119 9.59 -6.12 9.33
C PRO A 119 9.09 -4.66 9.52
N ASP A 120 8.30 -4.20 8.57
CA ASP A 120 7.72 -2.85 8.53
C ASP A 120 6.37 -2.82 9.26
N PRO A 121 6.01 -1.74 10.00
CA PRO A 121 4.75 -1.67 10.74
C PRO A 121 3.50 -1.66 9.86
N GLU A 122 3.57 -1.17 8.63
CA GLU A 122 2.43 -1.20 7.71
C GLU A 122 2.23 -2.63 7.18
N ILE A 123 3.31 -3.34 6.85
CA ILE A 123 3.24 -4.77 6.49
C ILE A 123 2.71 -5.61 7.66
N ALA A 124 3.12 -5.30 8.90
CA ALA A 124 2.60 -5.95 10.09
C ALA A 124 1.09 -5.70 10.28
N ALA A 125 0.63 -4.48 10.01
CA ALA A 125 -0.79 -4.15 10.06
C ALA A 125 -1.59 -5.02 9.09
N HIS A 126 -1.17 -5.12 7.84
CA HIS A 126 -1.80 -5.94 6.80
C HIS A 126 -1.76 -7.44 7.14
N LEU A 127 -0.58 -7.97 7.49
CA LEU A 127 -0.42 -9.38 7.85
C LEU A 127 -1.34 -9.77 9.02
N GLY A 128 -1.36 -8.96 10.07
CA GLY A 128 -2.21 -9.21 11.23
C GLY A 128 -3.70 -9.15 10.88
N GLU A 129 -4.15 -8.21 10.04
CA GLU A 129 -5.54 -8.13 9.59
C GLU A 129 -5.96 -9.39 8.82
N VAL A 130 -5.12 -9.85 7.90
CA VAL A 130 -5.42 -11.07 7.12
C VAL A 130 -5.39 -12.33 7.98
N LEU A 131 -4.43 -12.46 8.88
CA LEU A 131 -4.39 -13.55 9.87
C LEU A 131 -5.65 -13.56 10.74
N TRP A 132 -6.10 -12.40 11.18
CA TRP A 132 -7.35 -12.25 11.94
C TRP A 132 -8.57 -12.72 11.14
N ALA A 133 -8.69 -12.28 9.89
CA ALA A 133 -9.76 -12.70 9.00
C ALA A 133 -9.76 -14.21 8.71
N HIS A 134 -8.57 -14.83 8.68
CA HIS A 134 -8.39 -16.27 8.53
C HIS A 134 -8.68 -17.07 9.82
N GLY A 135 -8.96 -16.40 10.94
CA GLY A 135 -9.20 -17.04 12.26
C GLY A 135 -7.94 -17.28 13.10
N LYS A 136 -6.75 -16.93 12.61
CA LYS A 136 -5.46 -17.06 13.32
C LYS A 136 -5.22 -15.87 14.26
N LYS A 137 -6.16 -15.65 15.19
CA LYS A 137 -6.20 -14.43 16.02
C LYS A 137 -5.01 -14.28 16.96
N ASP A 138 -4.51 -15.38 17.53
CA ASP A 138 -3.36 -15.32 18.44
C ASP A 138 -2.08 -14.92 17.68
N GLU A 139 -1.89 -15.44 16.47
CA GLU A 139 -0.77 -15.05 15.61
C GLU A 139 -0.88 -13.58 15.17
N ALA A 140 -2.07 -13.13 14.80
CA ALA A 140 -2.31 -11.72 14.49
C ALA A 140 -1.93 -10.79 15.66
N ARG A 141 -2.40 -11.14 16.88
CA ARG A 141 -2.06 -10.39 18.11
C ARG A 141 -0.56 -10.35 18.36
N GLN A 142 0.15 -11.46 18.13
CA GLN A 142 1.59 -11.52 18.32
C GLN A 142 2.33 -10.60 17.34
N VAL A 143 1.98 -10.66 16.04
CA VAL A 143 2.57 -9.80 15.01
C VAL A 143 2.37 -8.31 15.37
N TRP A 144 1.16 -7.93 15.74
CA TRP A 144 0.87 -6.54 16.11
C TRP A 144 1.56 -6.10 17.40
N ARG A 145 1.57 -6.96 18.44
CA ARG A 145 2.23 -6.66 19.72
C ARG A 145 3.73 -6.43 19.55
N ASP A 146 4.38 -7.24 18.73
CA ASP A 146 5.82 -7.11 18.52
C ASP A 146 6.11 -5.87 17.68
N SER A 147 5.32 -5.61 16.63
CA SER A 147 5.52 -4.44 15.78
C SER A 147 5.24 -3.12 16.51
N VAL A 148 4.23 -3.03 17.37
CA VAL A 148 3.92 -1.79 18.10
C VAL A 148 4.96 -1.41 19.13
N LYS A 149 5.71 -2.38 19.68
CA LYS A 149 6.84 -2.10 20.59
C LYS A 149 7.97 -1.35 19.88
N GLU A 150 8.23 -1.71 18.62
CA GLU A 150 9.27 -1.09 17.79
C GLU A 150 8.78 0.22 17.14
N HIS A 151 7.46 0.30 16.84
CA HIS A 151 6.85 1.39 16.10
C HIS A 151 5.57 1.91 16.78
N PRO A 152 5.66 2.48 18.01
CA PRO A 152 4.49 2.86 18.82
C PRO A 152 3.64 3.97 18.18
N ASP A 153 4.23 4.80 17.34
CA ASP A 153 3.59 5.97 16.73
C ASP A 153 3.08 5.72 15.30
N ASN A 154 3.15 4.47 14.77
CA ASN A 154 2.65 4.19 13.43
C ASN A 154 1.12 4.23 13.40
N GLU A 155 0.59 5.16 12.59
CA GLU A 155 -0.86 5.45 12.52
C GLU A 155 -1.67 4.26 12.00
N LEU A 156 -1.22 3.60 10.92
CA LEU A 156 -1.93 2.48 10.31
C LEU A 156 -1.97 1.28 11.25
N LEU A 157 -0.83 0.93 11.84
CA LEU A 157 -0.74 -0.17 12.80
C LEU A 157 -1.66 0.06 14.00
N ASN A 158 -1.61 1.27 14.59
CA ASN A 158 -2.44 1.62 15.74
C ASN A 158 -3.94 1.62 15.39
N ALA A 159 -4.32 2.14 14.22
CA ALA A 159 -5.71 2.11 13.75
C ALA A 159 -6.20 0.67 13.54
N THR A 160 -5.37 -0.20 12.97
CA THR A 160 -5.68 -1.61 12.75
C THR A 160 -5.85 -2.36 14.08
N ILE A 161 -4.93 -2.18 15.03
CA ILE A 161 -5.04 -2.77 16.36
C ILE A 161 -6.31 -2.31 17.07
N LYS A 162 -6.62 -1.02 17.02
CA LYS A 162 -7.85 -0.47 17.60
C LYS A 162 -9.11 -1.08 17.01
N LYS A 163 -9.11 -1.36 15.71
CA LYS A 163 -10.26 -1.95 15.01
C LYS A 163 -10.50 -3.42 15.40
N PHE A 164 -9.45 -4.22 15.51
CA PHE A 164 -9.56 -5.68 15.66
C PHE A 164 -9.22 -6.21 17.06
N ALA A 165 -8.30 -5.59 17.77
CA ALA A 165 -7.74 -6.05 19.03
C ALA A 165 -7.54 -4.89 20.01
N SER A 166 -8.62 -4.17 20.31
CA SER A 166 -8.61 -2.95 21.16
C SER A 166 -8.05 -3.18 22.57
N ASP A 167 -8.01 -4.41 23.07
CA ASP A 167 -7.35 -4.81 24.30
C ASP A 167 -5.81 -4.65 24.28
N LEU A 168 -5.18 -4.76 23.08
CA LEU A 168 -3.73 -4.53 22.92
C LEU A 168 -3.35 -3.05 22.92
N SER A 169 -4.28 -2.15 22.64
CA SER A 169 -4.01 -0.70 22.60
C SER A 169 -3.99 -0.04 23.99
N ARG A 170 -4.26 -0.82 25.07
CA ARG A 170 -4.37 -0.33 26.47
C ARG A 170 -3.20 -0.77 27.35
N SER A 171 -2.24 -1.46 26.81
CA SER A 171 -1.02 -1.93 27.49
C SER A 171 0.22 -1.19 27.03
#